data_2325135ff2384c65ec3f318f8c29fa56
#
_entry.id   2325135ff2384c65ec3f318f8c29fa56
#
_cell.length_a   1.000
_cell.length_b   1.000
_cell.length_c   1.000
_cell.angle_alpha   90.00
_cell.angle_beta   90.00
_cell.angle_gamma   90.00
#
_symmetry.space_group_name_H-M   'P 1'
#
loop_
_entity.id
_entity.type
_entity.pdbx_description
1 polymer ?
#
loop_
_entity_poly.entity_id
_entity_poly.type
_entity_poly.pdbx_seq_one_letter_code
_entity_poly.pdbx_strand_id
1 'polypeptide(L)' 'MRRMSRSRIADIENSLRIMKAEMYKLLTNYMYLSREDLTVYVDVTDDGEFILNVRARTKRFIGTGKYI' A
#
# COMPACT_ATOMS: atom_id res chain seq x y z
N MET A 1 20.27 7.79 -14.13
CA MET A 1 19.46 7.16 -13.05
C MET A 1 20.26 7.03 -11.78
N ARG A 2 19.71 7.51 -10.72
CA ARG A 2 20.41 7.48 -9.44
C ARG A 2 20.17 6.16 -8.74
N ARG A 3 21.23 5.51 -8.32
CA ARG A 3 21.12 4.24 -7.63
C ARG A 3 20.96 4.48 -6.14
N MET A 4 19.96 3.86 -5.53
CA MET A 4 19.76 3.96 -4.09
C MET A 4 20.72 3.02 -3.36
N SER A 5 21.13 3.41 -2.17
CA SER A 5 21.95 2.55 -1.35
C SER A 5 21.11 1.36 -0.85
N ARG A 6 21.77 0.26 -0.51
CA ARG A 6 21.10 -0.92 -0.01
C ARG A 6 20.29 -0.65 1.23
N SER A 7 20.85 0.13 2.15
CA SER A 7 20.16 0.45 3.39
C SER A 7 18.87 1.23 3.13
N ARG A 8 18.89 2.14 2.17
CA ARG A 8 17.69 2.89 1.81
C ARG A 8 16.62 2.00 1.21
N ILE A 9 17.03 1.08 0.36
CA ILE A 9 16.10 0.13 -0.25
C ILE A 9 15.45 -0.74 0.82
N ALA A 10 16.26 -1.24 1.75
CA ALA A 10 15.76 -2.07 2.84
C ALA A 10 14.78 -1.30 3.72
N ASP A 11 15.07 -0.03 4.01
CA ASP A 11 14.20 0.80 4.83
C ASP A 11 12.85 1.03 4.13
N ILE A 12 12.89 1.29 2.84
CA ILE A 12 11.67 1.48 2.06
C ILE A 12 10.84 0.21 2.05
N GLU A 13 11.48 -0.93 1.81
CA GLU A 13 10.79 -2.22 1.80
C GLU A 13 10.15 -2.53 3.15
N ASN A 14 10.85 -2.25 4.24
CA ASN A 14 10.30 -2.45 5.57
C ASN A 14 9.11 -1.53 5.82
N SER A 15 9.24 -0.28 5.43
CA SER A 15 8.14 0.68 5.57
C SER A 15 6.91 0.25 4.79
N LEU A 16 7.12 -0.23 3.58
CA LEU A 16 6.02 -0.71 2.74
C LEU A 16 5.32 -1.91 3.36
N ARG A 17 6.09 -2.81 3.96
CA ARG A 17 5.53 -3.98 4.62
C ARG A 17 4.66 -3.58 5.80
N ILE A 18 5.14 -2.65 6.60
CA ILE A 18 4.39 -2.15 7.75
C ILE A 18 3.15 -1.40 7.29
N MET A 19 3.30 -0.54 6.30
CA MET A 19 2.15 0.19 5.73
C MET A 19 1.09 -0.77 5.21
N LYS A 20 1.51 -1.79 4.49
CA LYS A 20 0.57 -2.76 3.94
C LYS A 20 -0.22 -3.44 5.05
N ALA A 21 0.46 -3.85 6.12
CA ALA A 21 -0.20 -4.49 7.26
C ALA A 21 -1.20 -3.56 7.92
N GLU A 22 -0.83 -2.31 8.10
CA GLU A 22 -1.72 -1.32 8.70
C GLU A 22 -2.90 -0.99 7.80
N MET A 23 -2.64 -0.84 6.51
CA MET A 23 -3.70 -0.60 5.53
C MET A 23 -4.66 -1.77 5.44
N TYR A 24 -4.14 -2.99 5.50
CA TYR A 24 -4.99 -4.16 5.48
C TYR A 24 -5.97 -4.14 6.66
N LYS A 25 -5.46 -3.85 7.85
CA LYS A 25 -6.30 -3.75 9.03
C LYS A 25 -7.37 -2.68 8.88
N LEU A 26 -6.97 -1.53 8.37
CA LEU A 26 -7.90 -0.43 8.17
C LEU A 26 -8.95 -0.76 7.13
N LEU A 27 -8.52 -1.26 5.99
CA LEU A 27 -9.42 -1.50 4.87
C LEU A 27 -10.42 -2.61 5.13
N THR A 28 -10.06 -3.60 5.95
CA THR A 28 -10.98 -4.69 6.28
C THR A 28 -12.16 -4.24 7.12
N ASN A 29 -12.13 -3.02 7.64
CA ASN A 29 -13.29 -2.41 8.29
C ASN A 29 -14.35 -1.98 7.29
N TYR A 30 -13.96 -1.83 6.03
CA TYR A 30 -14.84 -1.25 5.01
C TYR A 30 -15.14 -2.19 3.86
N MET A 31 -14.33 -3.21 3.68
CA MET A 31 -14.49 -4.11 2.55
C MET A 31 -13.96 -5.50 2.89
N TYR A 32 -14.47 -6.49 2.19
CA TYR A 32 -13.95 -7.85 2.30
C TYR A 32 -12.69 -7.93 1.46
N LEU A 33 -11.57 -8.11 2.12
CA LEU A 33 -10.28 -8.03 1.45
C LEU A 33 -9.38 -9.16 1.90
N SER A 34 -8.80 -9.88 0.95
CA SER A 34 -7.74 -10.83 1.28
C SER A 34 -6.40 -10.16 1.05
N ARG A 35 -5.38 -10.70 1.69
CA ARG A 35 -4.05 -10.10 1.64
C ARG A 35 -3.49 -10.03 0.22
N GLU A 36 -3.80 -11.02 -0.59
CA GLU A 36 -3.33 -11.05 -1.97
C GLU A 36 -3.94 -9.95 -2.82
N ASP A 37 -5.07 -9.41 -2.40
CA ASP A 37 -5.77 -8.39 -3.16
C ASP A 37 -5.33 -6.98 -2.79
N LEU A 38 -4.42 -6.86 -1.85
CA LEU A 38 -3.85 -5.57 -1.46
C LEU A 38 -2.41 -5.49 -1.94
N THR A 39 -2.14 -4.51 -2.77
CA THR A 39 -0.79 -4.26 -3.28
C THR A 39 -0.36 -2.86 -2.89
N VAL A 40 0.83 -2.76 -2.31
CA VAL A 40 1.42 -1.47 -1.95
C VAL A 40 2.84 -1.45 -2.49
N TYR A 41 3.12 -0.49 -3.36
CA TYR A 41 4.46 -0.40 -3.93
C TYR A 41 4.81 1.06 -4.23
N VAL A 42 6.10 1.28 -4.43
CA VAL A 42 6.63 2.62 -4.66
C VAL A 42 7.35 2.66 -6.00
N ASP A 43 7.04 3.66 -6.78
CA ASP A 43 7.80 4.01 -7.98
C ASP A 43 8.68 5.20 -7.66
N VAL A 44 9.83 5.26 -8.30
CA VAL A 44 10.74 6.38 -8.15
C VAL A 44 10.84 7.10 -9.49
N THR A 45 10.56 8.39 -9.50
CA THR A 45 10.64 9.19 -10.70
C THR A 45 12.09 9.55 -11.03
N ASP A 46 12.30 10.03 -12.24
CA ASP A 46 13.64 10.49 -12.64
C ASP A 46 14.11 11.67 -11.80
N ASP A 47 13.18 12.44 -11.27
CA ASP A 47 13.48 13.58 -10.40
C ASP A 47 13.82 13.16 -8.98
N GLY A 48 13.70 11.87 -8.68
CA GLY A 48 13.96 11.37 -7.34
C GLY A 48 12.79 11.44 -6.40
N GLU A 49 11.59 11.62 -6.93
CA GLU A 49 10.38 11.60 -6.12
C GLU A 49 9.87 10.17 -5.97
N PHE A 50 9.21 9.91 -4.85
CA PHE A 50 8.60 8.61 -4.61
C PHE A 50 7.10 8.72 -4.82
N ILE A 51 6.56 7.78 -5.59
CA ILE A 51 5.13 7.71 -5.81
C ILE A 51 4.62 6.44 -5.14
N LEU A 52 3.82 6.61 -4.10
CA LEU A 52 3.22 5.48 -3.40
C LEU A 52 1.97 5.03 -4.13
N ASN A 53 1.95 3.76 -4.49
CA ASN A 53 0.82 3.17 -5.18
C ASN A 53 0.14 2.17 -4.26
N VAL A 54 -1.16 2.32 -4.08
CA VAL A 54 -1.95 1.40 -3.28
C VAL A 54 -3.09 0.90 -4.15
N ARG A 55 -3.21 -0.42 -4.21
CA ARG A 55 -4.27 -1.04 -5.00
C ARG A 55 -4.94 -2.12 -4.16
N ALA A 56 -6.23 -1.96 -3.93
CA ALA A 56 -7.01 -2.94 -3.21
C ALA A 56 -8.16 -3.37 -4.11
N ARG A 57 -8.34 -4.67 -4.22
CA ARG A 57 -9.41 -5.25 -5.03
C ARG A 57 -10.38 -5.96 -4.12
N THR A 58 -11.65 -5.62 -4.25
CA THR A 58 -12.69 -6.30 -3.49
C THR A 58 -13.91 -6.47 -4.35
N LYS A 59 -14.64 -7.53 -4.08
CA LYS A 59 -15.93 -7.74 -4.74
C LYS A 59 -17.06 -7.18 -3.90
N ARG A 60 -16.79 -6.77 -2.67
CA ARG A 60 -17.87 -6.40 -1.76
C ARG A 60 -17.39 -5.44 -0.70
N PHE A 61 -18.05 -4.31 -0.62
CA PHE A 61 -17.90 -3.40 0.50
C PHE A 61 -18.83 -3.83 1.62
N ILE A 62 -18.38 -3.58 2.86
CA ILE A 62 -19.18 -3.94 4.02
C ILE A 62 -20.40 -3.05 4.12
N GLY A 63 -20.35 -1.88 3.51
CA GLY A 63 -21.53 -1.07 3.35
C GLY A 63 -22.04 -0.51 4.66
N THR A 64 -21.26 0.31 5.27
CA THR A 64 -21.63 0.91 6.53
C THR A 64 -22.64 2.04 6.36
N GLY A 65 -23.36 2.15 5.40
CA GLY A 65 -24.40 3.14 5.19
C GLY A 65 -24.18 4.53 5.78
N LYS A 66 -23.57 4.64 6.91
CA LYS A 66 -23.37 5.92 7.57
C LYS A 66 -22.32 6.80 6.91
N TYR A 67 -21.62 6.30 5.95
CA TYR A 67 -20.62 7.08 5.20
C TYR A 67 -21.10 7.42 3.80
N ILE A 68 -22.27 7.07 3.51
CA ILE A 68 -22.83 7.29 2.18
C ILE A 68 -23.79 8.46 2.20
#